data_e227e8c69a19bbec2208f2a5be7a4fa8
#
_entry.id   e227e8c69a19bbec2208f2a5be7a4fa8
#
_cell.length_a   1.000
_cell.length_b   1.000
_cell.length_c   1.000
_cell.angle_alpha   90.00
_cell.angle_beta   90.00
_cell.angle_gamma   90.00
#
_symmetry.space_group_name_H-M   'P 1'
#
loop_
_entity.id
_entity.type
_entity.pdbx_description
1 polymer ?
#
loop_
_entity_poly.entity_id
_entity_poly.type
_entity_poly.pdbx_seq_one_letter_code
_entity_poly.pdbx_strand_id
1 'polypeptide(L)'
;MDPAILGFVQSAVGENAPTWNEALVRDLASKVAPEAVGGRTSWLLRGDANYLWARWFLEGLADPLPYLDGRQQYPHLYKQVSDALAADAGQLPADERAKLARGLAQILWQEIRGRAIGQRVSADRETRLFLWELFPRCWICGAVFSERARAEFLQEETEAEASKPLFVDFYKPRGVRLTDLRVEIEHVVPHSAGGASELDNLRLSCGWCNRAKSNRMALYDTEGAPRMRRHPKLGIVGVPQPFWVVRFLAVRGRCEDLSGCAARTSSNELTVAPRNLRGAPNPANLIVVCREHDPIRDVRLVAPRYAAG
;
A
#
# COMPACT_ATOMS: atom_id res chain seq x y z
N MET A 1 -3.76 33.05 4.97
CA MET A 1 -4.03 31.84 4.15
C MET A 1 -3.44 32.09 2.78
N ASP A 2 -2.66 31.15 2.24
CA ASP A 2 -2.04 31.32 0.93
C ASP A 2 -3.14 31.35 -0.17
N PRO A 3 -3.23 32.46 -0.96
CA PRO A 3 -4.22 32.58 -2.03
C PRO A 3 -4.15 31.44 -3.06
N ALA A 4 -2.98 30.85 -3.26
CA ALA A 4 -2.79 29.72 -4.18
C ALA A 4 -3.54 28.45 -3.71
N ILE A 5 -3.60 28.21 -2.40
CA ILE A 5 -4.36 27.08 -1.85
C ILE A 5 -5.85 27.27 -2.10
N LEU A 6 -6.37 28.46 -1.80
CA LEU A 6 -7.79 28.75 -2.00
C LEU A 6 -8.17 28.63 -3.46
N GLY A 7 -7.40 29.24 -4.36
CA GLY A 7 -7.64 29.19 -5.81
C GLY A 7 -7.59 27.75 -6.36
N PHE A 8 -6.64 26.94 -5.92
CA PHE A 8 -6.56 25.54 -6.30
C PHE A 8 -7.79 24.74 -5.82
N VAL A 9 -8.15 24.87 -4.54
CA VAL A 9 -9.30 24.14 -3.96
C VAL A 9 -10.61 24.54 -4.63
N GLN A 10 -10.85 25.85 -4.85
CA GLN A 10 -12.04 26.34 -5.56
C GLN A 10 -12.14 25.77 -6.97
N SER A 11 -11.02 25.68 -7.69
CA SER A 11 -11.00 25.10 -9.04
C SER A 11 -11.22 23.58 -9.04
N ALA A 12 -10.73 22.88 -8.02
CA ALA A 12 -10.75 21.42 -7.97
C ALA A 12 -12.05 20.83 -7.37
N VAL A 13 -12.69 21.55 -6.43
CA VAL A 13 -13.81 21.03 -5.62
C VAL A 13 -15.02 21.98 -5.59
N GLY A 14 -14.96 23.14 -6.28
CA GLY A 14 -16.03 24.12 -6.35
C GLY A 14 -17.21 23.67 -7.22
N GLU A 15 -17.96 24.63 -7.75
CA GLU A 15 -19.18 24.38 -8.58
C GLU A 15 -18.95 23.46 -9.78
N ASN A 16 -17.68 23.27 -10.18
CA ASN A 16 -17.29 22.48 -11.36
C ASN A 16 -16.89 21.03 -11.03
N ALA A 17 -16.91 20.63 -9.78
CA ALA A 17 -16.62 19.25 -9.40
C ALA A 17 -17.94 18.44 -9.24
N PRO A 18 -17.92 17.16 -9.55
CA PRO A 18 -16.92 16.36 -10.20
C PRO A 18 -16.89 16.57 -11.71
N THR A 19 -15.73 16.58 -12.27
CA THR A 19 -15.42 16.96 -13.64
C THR A 19 -15.78 15.87 -14.66
N TRP A 20 -17.01 15.84 -15.12
CA TRP A 20 -17.42 15.06 -16.28
C TRP A 20 -17.37 15.88 -17.59
N ASN A 21 -16.65 17.02 -17.55
CA ASN A 21 -16.51 17.94 -18.66
C ASN A 21 -15.03 18.06 -19.03
N GLU A 22 -14.70 17.83 -20.30
CA GLU A 22 -13.33 17.82 -20.79
C GLU A 22 -12.60 19.16 -20.54
N ALA A 23 -13.26 20.30 -20.75
CA ALA A 23 -12.63 21.60 -20.56
C ALA A 23 -12.23 21.83 -19.09
N LEU A 24 -13.08 21.40 -18.14
CA LEU A 24 -12.80 21.51 -16.71
C LEU A 24 -11.69 20.54 -16.28
N VAL A 25 -11.66 19.33 -16.85
CA VAL A 25 -10.57 18.38 -16.59
C VAL A 25 -9.24 18.95 -17.11
N ARG A 26 -9.23 19.55 -18.32
CA ARG A 26 -8.04 20.19 -18.89
C ARG A 26 -7.58 21.39 -18.04
N ASP A 27 -8.51 22.22 -17.56
CA ASP A 27 -8.18 23.33 -16.68
C ASP A 27 -7.56 22.81 -15.37
N LEU A 28 -8.15 21.80 -14.75
CA LEU A 28 -7.61 21.19 -13.53
C LEU A 28 -6.23 20.56 -13.78
N ALA A 29 -6.04 19.87 -14.90
CA ALA A 29 -4.76 19.25 -15.25
C ALA A 29 -3.64 20.26 -15.46
N SER A 30 -3.96 21.50 -15.89
CA SER A 30 -2.98 22.58 -16.04
C SER A 30 -2.50 23.17 -14.71
N LYS A 31 -3.18 22.89 -13.60
CA LYS A 31 -2.87 23.47 -12.30
C LYS A 31 -1.91 22.57 -11.52
N VAL A 32 -0.90 23.20 -10.95
CA VAL A 32 0.02 22.53 -10.01
C VAL A 32 -0.59 22.61 -8.61
N ALA A 33 -0.85 21.46 -7.99
CA ALA A 33 -1.31 21.43 -6.61
C ALA A 33 -0.25 22.03 -5.68
N PRO A 34 -0.57 23.08 -4.90
CA PRO A 34 0.36 23.63 -3.93
C PRO A 34 0.83 22.55 -2.97
N GLU A 35 2.10 22.59 -2.57
CA GLU A 35 2.66 21.57 -1.67
C GLU A 35 1.88 21.47 -0.36
N ALA A 36 1.37 22.56 0.15
CA ALA A 36 0.56 22.62 1.35
C ALA A 36 -0.76 21.83 1.26
N VAL A 37 -1.32 21.62 0.06
CA VAL A 37 -2.54 20.82 -0.15
C VAL A 37 -2.27 19.34 0.13
N GLY A 38 -1.16 18.81 -0.34
CA GLY A 38 -0.72 17.45 -0.03
C GLY A 38 -0.02 17.34 1.33
N GLY A 39 0.45 18.45 1.87
CA GLY A 39 1.21 18.52 3.11
C GLY A 39 2.43 17.58 3.07
N ARG A 40 2.72 16.94 4.21
CA ARG A 40 3.82 15.96 4.33
C ARG A 40 3.63 14.71 3.46
N THR A 41 2.44 14.52 2.89
CA THR A 41 2.07 13.34 2.10
C THR A 41 2.22 13.60 0.60
N SER A 42 2.46 14.85 0.18
CA SER A 42 2.50 15.26 -1.23
C SER A 42 3.42 14.40 -2.09
N TRP A 43 4.60 14.05 -1.57
CA TRP A 43 5.57 13.21 -2.29
C TRP A 43 5.05 11.78 -2.50
N LEU A 44 4.36 11.18 -1.52
CA LEU A 44 3.78 9.84 -1.62
C LEU A 44 2.61 9.82 -2.61
N LEU A 45 1.74 10.82 -2.56
CA LEU A 45 0.62 10.98 -3.50
C LEU A 45 1.13 11.10 -4.95
N ARG A 46 2.14 11.94 -5.17
CA ARG A 46 2.77 12.09 -6.49
C ARG A 46 3.48 10.81 -6.95
N GLY A 47 4.23 10.18 -6.05
CA GLY A 47 4.93 8.92 -6.35
C GLY A 47 3.98 7.81 -6.76
N ASP A 48 2.89 7.64 -6.01
CA ASP A 48 1.87 6.63 -6.31
C ASP A 48 1.11 6.95 -7.62
N ALA A 49 0.85 8.22 -7.93
CA ALA A 49 0.26 8.63 -9.20
C ALA A 49 1.21 8.34 -10.39
N ASN A 50 2.49 8.70 -10.26
CA ASN A 50 3.49 8.43 -11.30
C ASN A 50 3.68 6.93 -11.55
N TYR A 51 3.65 6.12 -10.48
CA TYR A 51 3.68 4.66 -10.60
C TYR A 51 2.50 4.14 -11.44
N LEU A 52 1.27 4.60 -11.16
CA LEU A 52 0.08 4.18 -11.91
C LEU A 52 0.16 4.62 -13.39
N TRP A 53 0.59 5.84 -13.66
CA TRP A 53 0.73 6.33 -15.04
C TRP A 53 1.77 5.54 -15.83
N ALA A 54 2.92 5.26 -15.22
CA ALA A 54 3.95 4.44 -15.86
C ALA A 54 3.45 3.02 -16.16
N ARG A 55 2.73 2.43 -15.20
CA ARG A 55 2.13 1.10 -15.37
C ARG A 55 1.08 1.08 -16.47
N TRP A 56 0.13 2.03 -16.45
CA TRP A 56 -0.90 2.12 -17.48
C TRP A 56 -0.31 2.38 -18.87
N PHE A 57 0.74 3.20 -18.95
CA PHE A 57 1.47 3.41 -20.19
C PHE A 57 2.06 2.08 -20.72
N LEU A 58 2.76 1.32 -19.87
CA LEU A 58 3.33 0.03 -20.27
C LEU A 58 2.26 -0.98 -20.71
N GLU A 59 1.19 -1.12 -19.91
CA GLU A 59 0.07 -2.02 -20.22
C GLU A 59 -0.71 -1.56 -21.47
N GLY A 60 -0.70 -0.26 -21.77
CA GLY A 60 -1.27 0.30 -22.99
C GLY A 60 -0.47 0.00 -24.26
N LEU A 61 0.84 -0.20 -24.16
CA LEU A 61 1.67 -0.61 -25.29
C LEU A 61 1.46 -2.08 -25.69
N ALA A 62 1.23 -2.94 -24.69
CA ALA A 62 0.90 -4.35 -24.93
C ALA A 62 0.19 -4.92 -23.69
N ASP A 63 -0.95 -5.61 -23.91
CA ASP A 63 -1.70 -6.29 -22.85
C ASP A 63 -0.85 -7.45 -22.28
N PRO A 64 -0.57 -7.47 -20.96
CA PRO A 64 0.21 -8.55 -20.35
C PRO A 64 -0.54 -9.88 -20.27
N LEU A 65 -1.88 -9.89 -20.27
CA LEU A 65 -2.69 -11.10 -20.03
C LEU A 65 -2.40 -12.27 -20.98
N PRO A 66 -2.27 -12.07 -22.32
CA PRO A 66 -1.98 -13.17 -23.25
C PRO A 66 -0.62 -13.85 -23.03
N TYR A 67 0.24 -13.26 -22.23
CA TYR A 67 1.60 -13.78 -21.96
C TYR A 67 1.70 -14.55 -20.64
N LEU A 68 0.70 -14.45 -19.77
CA LEU A 68 0.72 -15.08 -18.45
C LEU A 68 0.64 -16.61 -18.51
N ASP A 69 0.05 -17.17 -19.56
CA ASP A 69 -0.09 -18.62 -19.76
C ASP A 69 1.11 -19.26 -20.47
N GLY A 70 2.13 -18.47 -20.80
CA GLY A 70 3.35 -18.93 -21.46
C GLY A 70 3.21 -19.26 -22.96
N ARG A 71 2.04 -19.08 -23.57
CA ARG A 71 1.82 -19.36 -25.00
C ARG A 71 2.52 -18.36 -25.90
N GLN A 72 2.62 -17.12 -25.46
CA GLN A 72 3.34 -16.09 -26.20
C GLN A 72 4.70 -15.80 -25.56
N GLN A 73 5.66 -15.46 -26.39
CA GLN A 73 7.06 -15.28 -26.02
C GLN A 73 7.51 -13.83 -26.20
N TYR A 74 8.64 -13.47 -25.59
CA TYR A 74 9.23 -12.14 -25.65
C TYR A 74 9.28 -11.50 -27.05
N PRO A 75 9.62 -12.20 -28.15
CA PRO A 75 9.64 -11.59 -29.47
C PRO A 75 8.30 -11.01 -29.92
N HIS A 76 7.17 -11.65 -29.53
CA HIS A 76 5.83 -11.13 -29.82
C HIS A 76 5.55 -9.87 -29.01
N LEU A 77 5.91 -9.86 -27.71
CA LEU A 77 5.77 -8.68 -26.87
C LEU A 77 6.59 -7.51 -27.41
N TYR A 78 7.84 -7.76 -27.74
CA TYR A 78 8.71 -6.73 -28.32
C TYR A 78 8.12 -6.14 -29.63
N LYS A 79 7.58 -7.02 -30.49
CA LYS A 79 6.92 -6.57 -31.72
C LYS A 79 5.72 -5.68 -31.41
N GLN A 80 4.83 -6.06 -30.50
CA GLN A 80 3.66 -5.25 -30.12
C GLN A 80 4.07 -3.88 -29.57
N VAL A 81 5.03 -3.84 -28.63
CA VAL A 81 5.56 -2.59 -28.08
C VAL A 81 6.20 -1.73 -29.18
N SER A 82 6.94 -2.35 -30.11
CA SER A 82 7.57 -1.65 -31.24
C SER A 82 6.54 -1.05 -32.19
N ASP A 83 5.50 -1.81 -32.53
CA ASP A 83 4.41 -1.38 -33.42
C ASP A 83 3.61 -0.20 -32.76
N ALA A 84 3.29 -0.32 -31.47
CA ALA A 84 2.63 0.77 -30.73
C ALA A 84 3.44 2.06 -30.70
N LEU A 85 4.74 1.96 -30.39
CA LEU A 85 5.64 3.12 -30.42
C LEU A 85 5.84 3.69 -31.82
N ALA A 86 5.77 2.87 -32.87
CA ALA A 86 5.84 3.39 -34.24
C ALA A 86 4.63 4.24 -34.60
N ALA A 87 3.45 3.89 -34.05
CA ALA A 87 2.23 4.68 -34.24
C ALA A 87 2.23 5.99 -33.45
N ASP A 88 2.67 5.94 -32.16
CA ASP A 88 2.52 7.06 -31.22
C ASP A 88 3.75 8.00 -31.19
N ALA A 89 4.93 7.47 -31.44
CA ALA A 89 6.21 8.18 -31.38
C ALA A 89 6.97 8.16 -32.71
N GLY A 90 6.25 8.25 -33.82
CA GLY A 90 6.81 8.22 -35.17
C GLY A 90 7.81 9.33 -35.47
N GLN A 91 7.80 10.43 -34.71
CA GLN A 91 8.75 11.53 -34.79
C GLN A 91 10.17 11.21 -34.27
N LEU A 92 10.31 10.17 -33.46
CA LEU A 92 11.62 9.74 -32.96
C LEU A 92 12.42 9.06 -34.06
N PRO A 93 13.77 9.25 -34.12
CA PRO A 93 14.65 8.47 -34.97
C PRO A 93 14.45 6.97 -34.78
N ALA A 94 14.60 6.19 -35.87
CA ALA A 94 14.30 4.77 -35.88
C ALA A 94 15.13 3.96 -34.86
N ASP A 95 16.40 4.33 -34.68
CA ASP A 95 17.34 3.74 -33.74
C ASP A 95 16.98 4.04 -32.28
N GLU A 96 16.61 5.29 -31.97
CA GLU A 96 16.14 5.68 -30.65
C GLU A 96 14.81 5.00 -30.29
N ARG A 97 13.88 4.93 -31.24
CA ARG A 97 12.61 4.22 -31.06
C ARG A 97 12.83 2.71 -30.84
N ALA A 98 13.74 2.07 -31.57
CA ALA A 98 14.08 0.67 -31.37
C ALA A 98 14.72 0.42 -29.99
N LYS A 99 15.59 1.32 -29.54
CA LYS A 99 16.20 1.26 -28.20
C LYS A 99 15.14 1.41 -27.09
N LEU A 100 14.23 2.37 -27.25
CA LEU A 100 13.11 2.60 -26.33
C LEU A 100 12.18 1.38 -26.28
N ALA A 101 11.77 0.85 -27.44
CA ALA A 101 10.94 -0.36 -27.54
C ALA A 101 11.56 -1.55 -26.82
N ARG A 102 12.86 -1.76 -26.96
CA ARG A 102 13.58 -2.83 -26.29
C ARG A 102 13.54 -2.68 -24.77
N GLY A 103 13.83 -1.48 -24.25
CA GLY A 103 13.81 -1.20 -22.83
C GLY A 103 12.42 -1.41 -22.21
N LEU A 104 11.37 -0.87 -22.82
CA LEU A 104 10.00 -0.99 -22.35
C LEU A 104 9.49 -2.44 -22.42
N ALA A 105 9.78 -3.15 -23.52
CA ALA A 105 9.42 -4.56 -23.64
C ALA A 105 10.14 -5.44 -22.60
N GLN A 106 11.40 -5.15 -22.27
CA GLN A 106 12.12 -5.86 -21.21
C GLN A 106 11.49 -5.65 -19.83
N ILE A 107 11.14 -4.41 -19.49
CA ILE A 107 10.47 -4.10 -18.22
C ILE A 107 9.13 -4.86 -18.13
N LEU A 108 8.29 -4.75 -19.16
CA LEU A 108 7.00 -5.41 -19.19
C LEU A 108 7.14 -6.95 -19.16
N TRP A 109 8.14 -7.50 -19.85
CA TRP A 109 8.43 -8.93 -19.84
C TRP A 109 8.87 -9.46 -18.47
N GLN A 110 9.66 -8.69 -17.73
CA GLN A 110 10.05 -9.02 -16.36
C GLN A 110 8.83 -9.06 -15.43
N GLU A 111 7.92 -8.10 -15.54
CA GLU A 111 6.66 -8.10 -14.78
C GLU A 111 5.78 -9.30 -15.13
N ILE A 112 5.62 -9.62 -16.43
CA ILE A 112 4.86 -10.79 -16.90
C ILE A 112 5.46 -12.09 -16.35
N ARG A 113 6.77 -12.25 -16.44
CA ARG A 113 7.46 -13.45 -15.92
C ARG A 113 7.27 -13.59 -14.41
N GLY A 114 7.37 -12.51 -13.66
CA GLY A 114 7.10 -12.50 -12.23
C GLY A 114 5.68 -12.97 -11.91
N ARG A 115 4.69 -12.58 -12.71
CA ARG A 115 3.29 -13.01 -12.55
C ARG A 115 3.07 -14.46 -13.01
N ALA A 116 3.71 -14.89 -14.12
CA ALA A 116 3.49 -16.19 -14.74
C ALA A 116 4.17 -17.35 -13.98
N ILE A 117 5.33 -17.12 -13.38
CA ILE A 117 6.10 -18.14 -12.64
C ILE A 117 5.43 -18.56 -11.31
N GLY A 118 4.31 -17.93 -11.00
CA GLY A 118 3.73 -17.97 -9.70
C GLY A 118 2.77 -19.07 -9.38
N GLN A 119 3.17 -20.30 -9.34
CA GLN A 119 2.68 -21.11 -8.23
C GLN A 119 3.29 -20.53 -6.95
N ARG A 120 2.40 -20.07 -6.02
CA ARG A 120 2.83 -19.74 -4.66
C ARG A 120 3.60 -20.93 -4.12
N VAL A 121 4.92 -20.86 -4.18
CA VAL A 121 5.76 -21.85 -3.51
C VAL A 121 5.50 -21.64 -2.03
N SER A 122 4.94 -22.67 -1.38
CA SER A 122 4.85 -22.67 0.08
C SER A 122 6.28 -22.62 0.59
N ALA A 123 6.59 -21.57 1.35
CA ALA A 123 7.90 -21.44 1.96
C ALA A 123 8.16 -22.69 2.83
N ASP A 124 9.30 -23.33 2.63
CA ASP A 124 9.74 -24.45 3.44
C ASP A 124 10.06 -24.01 4.88
N ARG A 125 10.35 -24.96 5.75
CA ARG A 125 10.64 -24.71 7.15
C ARG A 125 11.91 -23.87 7.32
N GLU A 126 12.91 -24.07 6.50
CA GLU A 126 14.19 -23.35 6.55
C GLU A 126 13.97 -21.86 6.20
N THR A 127 13.27 -21.56 5.15
CA THR A 127 12.87 -20.19 4.78
C THR A 127 12.07 -19.50 5.90
N ARG A 128 11.13 -20.23 6.53
CA ARG A 128 10.34 -19.67 7.64
C ARG A 128 11.22 -19.37 8.85
N LEU A 129 12.12 -20.28 9.21
CA LEU A 129 13.04 -20.09 10.33
C LEU A 129 13.97 -18.90 10.07
N PHE A 130 14.56 -18.83 8.89
CA PHE A 130 15.41 -17.72 8.48
C PHE A 130 14.68 -16.36 8.60
N LEU A 131 13.46 -16.26 8.06
CA LEU A 131 12.69 -15.01 8.15
C LEU A 131 12.34 -14.64 9.59
N TRP A 132 12.08 -15.66 10.44
CA TRP A 132 11.81 -15.45 11.87
C TRP A 132 13.05 -14.93 12.61
N GLU A 133 14.19 -15.54 12.41
CA GLU A 133 15.45 -15.15 13.07
C GLU A 133 15.90 -13.75 12.61
N LEU A 134 15.67 -13.42 11.35
CA LEU A 134 16.02 -12.12 10.81
C LEU A 134 15.21 -11.00 11.46
N PHE A 135 13.88 -11.17 11.60
CA PHE A 135 13.01 -10.11 12.11
C PHE A 135 11.65 -10.64 12.63
N PRO A 136 11.54 -11.02 13.91
CA PRO A 136 10.34 -11.63 14.50
C PRO A 136 9.24 -10.60 14.79
N ARG A 137 8.97 -9.70 13.86
CA ARG A 137 7.95 -8.64 13.93
C ARG A 137 7.27 -8.46 12.59
N CYS A 138 6.09 -7.88 12.62
CA CYS A 138 5.46 -7.39 11.40
C CYS A 138 6.27 -6.26 10.78
N TRP A 139 6.79 -6.45 9.58
CA TRP A 139 7.60 -5.43 8.88
C TRP A 139 6.84 -4.14 8.60
N ILE A 140 5.50 -4.22 8.48
CA ILE A 140 4.62 -3.08 8.18
C ILE A 140 4.35 -2.25 9.44
N CYS A 141 3.91 -2.89 10.54
CA CYS A 141 3.45 -2.16 11.72
C CYS A 141 4.33 -2.32 12.95
N GLY A 142 5.34 -3.19 12.90
CA GLY A 142 6.24 -3.42 14.02
C GLY A 142 5.63 -4.25 15.19
N ALA A 143 4.43 -4.81 15.04
CA ALA A 143 3.84 -5.66 16.07
C ALA A 143 4.72 -6.89 16.32
N VAL A 144 4.99 -7.19 17.59
CA VAL A 144 5.73 -8.37 18.03
C VAL A 144 4.83 -9.59 17.92
N PHE A 145 5.36 -10.70 17.45
CA PHE A 145 4.63 -11.95 17.39
C PHE A 145 4.73 -12.70 18.72
N SER A 146 3.64 -13.39 19.10
CA SER A 146 3.60 -14.24 20.29
C SER A 146 4.29 -15.58 20.05
N GLU A 147 4.67 -16.29 21.14
CA GLU A 147 5.23 -17.64 21.05
C GLU A 147 4.28 -18.63 20.38
N ARG A 148 2.97 -18.50 20.61
CA ARG A 148 1.99 -19.30 19.89
C ARG A 148 2.00 -19.02 18.40
N ALA A 149 2.04 -17.74 18.01
CA ALA A 149 2.10 -17.36 16.59
C ALA A 149 3.38 -17.88 15.93
N ARG A 150 4.50 -17.92 16.67
CA ARG A 150 5.77 -18.53 16.24
C ARG A 150 5.59 -20.03 15.99
N ALA A 151 5.09 -20.76 16.96
CA ALA A 151 4.91 -22.20 16.86
C ALA A 151 3.95 -22.58 15.72
N GLU A 152 2.81 -21.89 15.58
CA GLU A 152 1.90 -22.08 14.46
C GLU A 152 2.59 -21.80 13.11
N PHE A 153 3.42 -20.75 13.03
CA PHE A 153 4.15 -20.38 11.81
C PHE A 153 5.22 -21.41 11.44
N LEU A 154 5.97 -21.93 12.42
CA LEU A 154 7.01 -22.95 12.24
C LEU A 154 6.48 -24.37 12.21
N GLN A 155 5.16 -24.56 12.42
CA GLN A 155 4.51 -25.87 12.52
C GLN A 155 5.04 -26.72 13.69
N GLU A 156 5.32 -26.06 14.82
CA GLU A 156 5.78 -26.65 16.06
C GLU A 156 4.58 -26.88 16.99
N GLU A 157 4.65 -27.90 17.83
CA GLU A 157 3.65 -28.12 18.88
C GLU A 157 3.81 -27.05 19.99
N THR A 158 2.71 -26.55 20.52
CA THR A 158 2.73 -25.60 21.62
C THR A 158 1.45 -25.67 22.45
N GLU A 159 1.61 -25.58 23.74
CA GLU A 159 0.53 -25.40 24.72
C GLU A 159 0.17 -23.91 24.94
N ALA A 160 0.92 -22.99 24.34
CA ALA A 160 0.69 -21.57 24.53
C ALA A 160 -0.68 -21.15 24.01
N GLU A 161 -1.46 -20.48 24.84
CA GLU A 161 -2.75 -19.93 24.45
C GLU A 161 -2.59 -18.74 23.49
N ALA A 162 -3.58 -18.56 22.62
CA ALA A 162 -3.63 -17.38 21.78
C ALA A 162 -3.87 -16.14 22.65
N SER A 163 -2.88 -15.25 22.70
CA SER A 163 -3.07 -13.96 23.34
C SER A 163 -4.09 -13.14 22.54
N LYS A 164 -5.32 -13.07 23.05
CA LYS A 164 -6.35 -12.20 22.48
C LYS A 164 -6.11 -10.78 22.97
N PRO A 165 -6.14 -9.77 22.08
CA PRO A 165 -6.04 -8.39 22.52
C PRO A 165 -7.26 -8.04 23.39
N LEU A 166 -7.04 -7.32 24.49
CA LEU A 166 -8.11 -6.82 25.36
C LEU A 166 -9.01 -5.80 24.64
N PHE A 167 -8.53 -5.22 23.60
CA PHE A 167 -9.24 -4.25 22.76
C PHE A 167 -8.75 -4.32 21.31
N VAL A 168 -9.52 -3.76 20.41
CA VAL A 168 -9.16 -3.57 19.02
C VAL A 168 -9.13 -2.08 18.67
N ASP A 169 -8.11 -1.69 17.94
CA ASP A 169 -8.02 -0.36 17.37
C ASP A 169 -8.96 -0.26 16.15
N PHE A 170 -9.93 0.62 16.17
CA PHE A 170 -10.89 0.74 15.07
C PHE A 170 -10.29 1.37 13.81
N TYR A 171 -9.17 2.08 13.90
CA TYR A 171 -8.39 2.54 12.76
C TYR A 171 -7.53 1.41 12.17
N LYS A 172 -6.93 0.63 13.06
CA LYS A 172 -6.12 -0.55 12.74
C LYS A 172 -6.51 -1.65 13.72
N PRO A 173 -7.53 -2.45 13.43
CA PRO A 173 -7.92 -3.55 14.30
C PRO A 173 -6.76 -4.51 14.56
N ARG A 174 -6.44 -4.73 15.83
CA ARG A 174 -5.36 -5.63 16.28
C ARG A 174 -5.93 -6.96 16.67
N GLY A 175 -6.14 -7.84 15.69
CA GLY A 175 -6.62 -9.17 15.98
C GLY A 175 -8.10 -9.22 16.29
N VAL A 176 -8.90 -8.77 15.36
CA VAL A 176 -10.36 -8.97 15.39
C VAL A 176 -10.69 -10.45 15.28
N ARG A 177 -9.86 -11.21 14.56
CA ARG A 177 -9.93 -12.67 14.42
C ARG A 177 -8.58 -13.27 14.76
N LEU A 178 -8.55 -14.54 15.19
CA LEU A 178 -7.28 -15.24 15.42
C LEU A 178 -6.37 -15.24 14.20
N THR A 179 -6.95 -15.31 13.00
CA THR A 179 -6.21 -15.20 11.75
C THR A 179 -5.50 -13.86 11.57
N ASP A 180 -5.95 -12.78 12.22
CA ASP A 180 -5.30 -11.48 12.16
C ASP A 180 -4.01 -11.42 13.00
N LEU A 181 -3.88 -12.34 13.96
CA LEU A 181 -2.72 -12.48 14.84
C LEU A 181 -1.66 -13.43 14.28
N ARG A 182 -2.00 -14.25 13.27
CA ARG A 182 -1.05 -15.18 12.65
C ARG A 182 0.10 -14.46 11.99
N VAL A 183 1.24 -15.12 11.99
CA VAL A 183 2.38 -14.72 11.17
C VAL A 183 2.18 -15.23 9.76
N GLU A 184 2.29 -14.34 8.80
CA GLU A 184 2.18 -14.65 7.39
C GLU A 184 3.42 -14.17 6.65
N ILE A 185 3.86 -14.90 5.63
CA ILE A 185 4.89 -14.43 4.72
C ILE A 185 4.23 -13.52 3.70
N GLU A 186 4.74 -12.31 3.63
CA GLU A 186 4.24 -11.26 2.77
C GLU A 186 5.26 -10.93 1.67
N HIS A 187 4.78 -10.78 0.45
CA HIS A 187 5.59 -10.26 -0.65
C HIS A 187 5.57 -8.74 -0.64
N VAL A 188 6.72 -8.09 -0.47
CA VAL A 188 6.85 -6.61 -0.50
C VAL A 188 6.25 -6.07 -1.81
N VAL A 189 6.72 -6.57 -2.94
CA VAL A 189 6.03 -6.45 -4.24
C VAL A 189 5.09 -7.63 -4.38
N PRO A 190 3.77 -7.42 -4.47
CA PRO A 190 2.82 -8.52 -4.59
C PRO A 190 3.15 -9.43 -5.77
N HIS A 191 2.93 -10.72 -5.59
CA HIS A 191 3.11 -11.71 -6.65
C HIS A 191 2.31 -11.36 -7.92
N SER A 192 1.06 -10.89 -7.77
CA SER A 192 0.20 -10.43 -8.88
C SER A 192 0.73 -9.17 -9.60
N ALA A 193 1.69 -8.46 -8.99
CA ALA A 193 2.39 -7.33 -9.59
C ALA A 193 3.82 -7.69 -10.07
N GLY A 194 4.11 -8.98 -10.20
CA GLY A 194 5.41 -9.47 -10.68
C GLY A 194 6.46 -9.67 -9.60
N GLY A 195 6.09 -9.60 -8.31
CA GLY A 195 7.02 -9.84 -7.22
C GLY A 195 7.48 -11.32 -7.16
N ALA A 196 8.78 -11.54 -7.15
CA ALA A 196 9.37 -12.87 -7.01
C ALA A 196 9.21 -13.41 -5.58
N SER A 197 9.23 -14.75 -5.43
CA SER A 197 9.22 -15.42 -4.11
C SER A 197 10.65 -15.64 -3.58
N GLU A 198 11.53 -14.68 -3.81
CA GLU A 198 12.90 -14.67 -3.32
C GLU A 198 12.99 -13.96 -1.98
N LEU A 199 14.00 -14.27 -1.16
CA LEU A 199 14.15 -13.79 0.20
C LEU A 199 14.18 -12.25 0.32
N ASP A 200 14.69 -11.56 -0.69
CA ASP A 200 14.71 -10.10 -0.73
C ASP A 200 13.32 -9.47 -0.84
N ASN A 201 12.37 -10.19 -1.42
CA ASN A 201 10.96 -9.78 -1.55
C ASN A 201 10.04 -10.36 -0.46
N LEU A 202 10.53 -11.23 0.42
CA LEU A 202 9.74 -11.86 1.47
C LEU A 202 9.96 -11.20 2.82
N ARG A 203 8.87 -10.93 3.57
CA ARG A 203 8.91 -10.39 4.93
C ARG A 203 7.83 -11.04 5.80
N LEU A 204 8.05 -11.04 7.11
CA LEU A 204 7.01 -11.43 8.05
C LEU A 204 6.02 -10.29 8.26
N SER A 205 4.74 -10.60 8.19
CA SER A 205 3.66 -9.67 8.50
C SER A 205 2.60 -10.32 9.38
N CYS A 206 1.88 -9.51 10.17
CA CYS A 206 0.67 -10.02 10.80
C CYS A 206 -0.44 -10.16 9.75
N GLY A 207 -1.34 -11.12 9.96
CA GLY A 207 -2.41 -11.41 9.01
C GLY A 207 -3.30 -10.21 8.70
N TRP A 208 -3.49 -9.27 9.67
CA TRP A 208 -4.23 -8.04 9.39
C TRP A 208 -3.51 -7.17 8.35
N CYS A 209 -2.21 -6.90 8.55
CA CYS A 209 -1.41 -6.07 7.62
C CYS A 209 -1.33 -6.72 6.24
N ASN A 210 -1.12 -8.02 6.16
CA ASN A 210 -1.09 -8.75 4.90
C ASN A 210 -2.41 -8.61 4.13
N ARG A 211 -3.55 -8.87 4.78
CA ARG A 211 -4.87 -8.71 4.16
C ARG A 211 -5.20 -7.25 3.79
N ALA A 212 -4.80 -6.30 4.64
CA ALA A 212 -5.02 -4.88 4.37
C ALA A 212 -4.19 -4.39 3.17
N LYS A 213 -2.96 -4.91 3.00
CA LYS A 213 -2.12 -4.65 1.83
C LYS A 213 -2.67 -5.39 0.60
N SER A 214 -2.90 -6.70 0.71
CA SER A 214 -3.34 -7.52 -0.42
C SER A 214 -2.39 -7.33 -1.62
N ASN A 215 -2.92 -7.21 -2.82
CA ASN A 215 -2.17 -6.98 -4.06
C ASN A 215 -2.03 -5.50 -4.45
N ARG A 216 -2.29 -4.58 -3.54
CA ARG A 216 -2.29 -3.14 -3.81
C ARG A 216 -0.89 -2.56 -3.70
N MET A 217 -0.60 -1.56 -4.55
CA MET A 217 0.71 -0.90 -4.62
C MET A 217 0.64 0.60 -4.39
N ALA A 218 -0.46 1.26 -4.77
CA ALA A 218 -0.63 2.71 -4.72
C ALA A 218 -1.85 3.11 -3.89
N LEU A 219 -1.82 4.27 -3.24
CA LEU A 219 -2.96 4.79 -2.45
C LEU A 219 -4.27 4.85 -3.24
N TYR A 220 -4.16 5.00 -4.55
CA TYR A 220 -5.28 5.07 -5.49
C TYR A 220 -5.89 3.69 -5.84
N ASP A 221 -5.32 2.60 -5.35
CA ASP A 221 -5.89 1.24 -5.52
C ASP A 221 -7.09 0.98 -4.59
N THR A 222 -7.60 2.00 -3.92
CA THR A 222 -8.79 1.94 -3.05
C THR A 222 -9.71 3.12 -3.31
N GLU A 223 -10.92 3.07 -2.72
CA GLU A 223 -11.84 4.20 -2.72
C GLU A 223 -11.19 5.47 -2.16
N GLY A 224 -11.44 6.60 -2.79
CA GLY A 224 -10.87 7.90 -2.42
C GLY A 224 -11.45 8.52 -1.13
N ALA A 225 -12.32 7.82 -0.40
CA ALA A 225 -12.98 8.32 0.79
C ALA A 225 -12.69 7.43 2.03
N PRO A 226 -12.68 8.01 3.24
CA PRO A 226 -12.69 7.24 4.48
C PRO A 226 -13.92 6.35 4.59
N ARG A 227 -13.79 5.23 5.29
CA ARG A 227 -14.92 4.34 5.58
C ARG A 227 -15.73 4.88 6.75
N MET A 228 -17.04 4.76 6.69
CA MET A 228 -17.90 5.04 7.84
C MET A 228 -17.98 3.81 8.76
N ARG A 229 -17.83 4.04 10.07
CA ARG A 229 -17.98 3.01 11.10
C ARG A 229 -18.79 3.54 12.27
N ARG A 230 -19.55 2.65 12.90
CA ARG A 230 -20.23 2.97 14.16
C ARG A 230 -19.29 2.64 15.32
N HIS A 231 -18.90 3.66 16.06
CA HIS A 231 -18.11 3.53 17.27
C HIS A 231 -19.03 3.56 18.50
N PRO A 232 -18.85 2.69 19.52
CA PRO A 232 -19.74 2.62 20.67
C PRO A 232 -19.89 3.91 21.48
N LYS A 233 -18.81 4.70 21.55
CA LYS A 233 -18.78 5.97 22.33
C LYS A 233 -18.90 7.22 21.46
N LEU A 234 -18.43 7.18 20.19
CA LEU A 234 -18.32 8.36 19.36
C LEU A 234 -19.42 8.44 18.28
N GLY A 235 -20.31 7.46 18.20
CA GLY A 235 -21.34 7.42 17.16
C GLY A 235 -20.78 7.01 15.80
N ILE A 236 -21.16 7.73 14.73
CA ILE A 236 -20.65 7.48 13.39
C ILE A 236 -19.32 8.23 13.22
N VAL A 237 -18.27 7.50 12.88
CA VAL A 237 -16.92 8.04 12.69
C VAL A 237 -16.35 7.63 11.32
N GLY A 238 -15.54 8.50 10.74
CA GLY A 238 -14.70 8.17 9.60
C GLY A 238 -13.47 7.39 10.06
N VAL A 239 -13.13 6.32 9.32
CA VAL A 239 -11.87 5.59 9.53
C VAL A 239 -11.13 5.50 8.20
N PRO A 240 -9.78 5.52 8.21
CA PRO A 240 -9.02 5.42 6.98
C PRO A 240 -9.28 4.07 6.29
N GLN A 241 -9.10 4.02 4.99
CA GLN A 241 -9.06 2.74 4.28
C GLN A 241 -7.92 1.89 4.87
N PRO A 242 -8.11 0.58 5.13
CA PRO A 242 -7.07 -0.27 5.72
C PRO A 242 -5.76 -0.25 4.92
N PHE A 243 -5.86 -0.18 3.60
CA PHE A 243 -4.68 -0.09 2.75
C PHE A 243 -3.90 1.22 2.96
N TRP A 244 -4.56 2.36 3.15
CA TRP A 244 -3.86 3.61 3.47
C TRP A 244 -3.02 3.47 4.74
N VAL A 245 -3.59 2.83 5.78
CA VAL A 245 -2.88 2.58 7.04
C VAL A 245 -1.60 1.80 6.79
N VAL A 246 -1.67 0.67 6.10
CA VAL A 246 -0.49 -0.18 5.86
C VAL A 246 0.50 0.46 4.89
N ARG A 247 0.03 1.21 3.89
CA ARG A 247 0.88 1.94 2.96
C ARG A 247 1.72 3.00 3.67
N PHE A 248 1.08 3.79 4.55
CA PHE A 248 1.78 4.77 5.37
C PHE A 248 2.81 4.14 6.29
N LEU A 249 2.44 3.07 6.99
CA LEU A 249 3.35 2.36 7.90
C LEU A 249 4.54 1.76 7.14
N ALA A 250 4.30 1.08 6.02
CA ALA A 250 5.36 0.44 5.24
C ALA A 250 6.35 1.44 4.64
N VAL A 251 5.85 2.57 4.12
CA VAL A 251 6.70 3.55 3.42
C VAL A 251 7.44 4.48 4.38
N ARG A 252 6.82 4.83 5.51
CA ARG A 252 7.41 5.78 6.47
C ARG A 252 8.15 5.08 7.59
N GLY A 253 7.61 4.00 8.14
CA GLY A 253 8.25 3.10 9.11
C GLY A 253 8.77 3.76 10.41
N ARG A 254 8.40 5.02 10.69
CA ARG A 254 8.86 5.78 11.86
C ARG A 254 7.75 6.69 12.39
N CYS A 255 7.82 7.01 13.68
CA CYS A 255 6.97 8.03 14.28
C CYS A 255 7.30 9.41 13.69
N GLU A 256 6.26 10.15 13.34
CA GLU A 256 6.36 11.47 12.70
C GLU A 256 6.06 12.62 13.67
N ASP A 257 6.08 12.34 14.97
CA ASP A 257 5.96 13.39 15.99
C ASP A 257 7.08 14.43 15.87
N LEU A 258 6.72 15.69 16.11
CA LEU A 258 7.63 16.83 15.94
C LEU A 258 8.75 16.88 17.00
N SER A 259 8.61 16.12 18.10
CA SER A 259 9.65 16.00 19.14
C SER A 259 10.91 15.25 18.66
N GLY A 260 10.92 14.70 17.45
CA GLY A 260 12.06 13.91 16.95
C GLY A 260 12.07 12.48 17.48
N CYS A 261 10.91 11.90 17.75
CA CYS A 261 10.77 10.53 18.26
C CYS A 261 11.52 9.50 17.40
N ALA A 262 12.33 8.65 18.06
CA ALA A 262 13.15 7.62 17.41
C ALA A 262 12.38 6.30 17.12
N ALA A 263 11.11 6.18 17.52
CA ALA A 263 10.33 4.97 17.36
C ALA A 263 10.18 4.58 15.88
N ARG A 264 10.50 3.32 15.56
CA ARG A 264 10.45 2.72 14.22
C ARG A 264 9.76 1.37 14.26
N THR A 265 9.28 0.87 13.14
CA THR A 265 8.69 -0.48 13.04
C THR A 265 9.69 -1.59 13.41
N SER A 266 10.98 -1.33 13.28
CA SER A 266 12.03 -2.27 13.71
C SER A 266 12.14 -2.43 15.24
N SER A 267 11.68 -1.47 16.02
CA SER A 267 11.79 -1.49 17.49
C SER A 267 10.45 -1.31 18.20
N ASN A 268 9.49 -0.65 17.55
CA ASN A 268 8.22 -0.27 18.17
C ASN A 268 7.05 -0.67 17.27
N GLU A 269 5.90 -0.93 17.88
CA GLU A 269 4.66 -0.98 17.14
C GLU A 269 4.19 0.44 16.84
N LEU A 270 3.88 0.69 15.56
CA LEU A 270 3.40 1.97 15.06
C LEU A 270 1.97 1.85 14.53
N THR A 271 1.27 2.97 14.52
CA THR A 271 -0.06 3.11 13.96
C THR A 271 -0.17 4.42 13.19
N VAL A 272 -1.35 4.73 12.62
CA VAL A 272 -1.63 6.02 12.00
C VAL A 272 -2.65 6.80 12.82
N ALA A 273 -2.55 8.12 12.79
CA ALA A 273 -3.51 9.02 13.40
C ALA A 273 -3.82 10.18 12.45
N PRO A 274 -4.96 10.87 12.60
CA PRO A 274 -5.18 12.13 11.92
C PRO A 274 -4.31 13.23 12.56
N ARG A 275 -3.65 14.02 11.73
CA ARG A 275 -2.91 15.21 12.17
C ARG A 275 -3.85 16.28 12.73
N ASN A 276 -4.94 16.52 12.01
CA ASN A 276 -6.03 17.36 12.46
C ASN A 276 -7.18 16.47 12.94
N LEU A 277 -7.43 16.46 14.24
CA LEU A 277 -8.44 15.60 14.89
C LEU A 277 -9.87 15.90 14.44
N ARG A 278 -10.14 17.11 13.93
CA ARG A 278 -11.44 17.50 13.40
C ARG A 278 -11.57 17.23 11.91
N GLY A 279 -10.48 16.87 11.25
CA GLY A 279 -10.45 16.54 9.81
C GLY A 279 -10.73 15.05 9.54
N ALA A 280 -11.19 14.77 8.33
CA ALA A 280 -11.36 13.39 7.88
C ALA A 280 -10.02 12.63 7.84
N PRO A 281 -9.97 11.35 8.21
CA PRO A 281 -8.76 10.53 8.21
C PRO A 281 -8.44 10.02 6.79
N ASN A 282 -8.19 10.94 5.87
CA ASN A 282 -7.76 10.70 4.50
C ASN A 282 -6.22 10.81 4.36
N PRO A 283 -5.63 10.42 3.23
CA PRO A 283 -4.18 10.46 3.05
C PRO A 283 -3.53 11.81 3.32
N ALA A 284 -4.17 12.94 3.04
CA ALA A 284 -3.62 14.27 3.32
C ALA A 284 -3.58 14.61 4.82
N ASN A 285 -4.36 13.90 5.65
CA ASN A 285 -4.48 14.14 7.08
C ASN A 285 -3.93 13.00 7.96
N LEU A 286 -3.27 11.99 7.40
CA LEU A 286 -2.70 10.89 8.17
C LEU A 286 -1.22 11.11 8.48
N ILE A 287 -0.82 10.75 9.71
CA ILE A 287 0.58 10.68 10.17
C ILE A 287 0.82 9.31 10.83
N VAL A 288 2.07 8.87 10.80
CA VAL A 288 2.51 7.66 11.53
C VAL A 288 2.93 8.06 12.94
N VAL A 289 2.43 7.33 13.93
CA VAL A 289 2.70 7.62 15.35
C VAL A 289 2.99 6.35 16.14
N CYS A 290 3.81 6.46 17.19
CA CYS A 290 3.92 5.44 18.22
C CYS A 290 2.81 5.63 19.27
N ARG A 291 2.70 4.69 20.19
CA ARG A 291 1.65 4.73 21.24
C ARG A 291 1.71 5.98 22.11
N GLU A 292 2.90 6.49 22.38
CA GLU A 292 3.10 7.67 23.24
C GLU A 292 2.66 8.96 22.56
N HIS A 293 2.87 9.06 21.26
CA HIS A 293 2.55 10.24 20.46
C HIS A 293 1.23 10.12 19.69
N ASP A 294 0.40 9.16 20.06
CA ASP A 294 -0.90 8.96 19.44
C ASP A 294 -1.95 9.89 20.03
N PRO A 295 -2.42 10.92 19.29
CA PRO A 295 -3.34 11.93 19.80
C PRO A 295 -4.76 11.39 20.02
N ILE A 296 -5.08 10.19 19.49
CA ILE A 296 -6.39 9.56 19.65
C ILE A 296 -6.31 8.24 20.43
N ARG A 297 -5.23 8.01 21.14
CA ARG A 297 -4.95 6.79 21.91
C ARG A 297 -6.14 6.29 22.72
N ASP A 298 -6.78 7.20 23.45
CA ASP A 298 -7.85 6.86 24.41
C ASP A 298 -9.19 6.57 23.74
N VAL A 299 -9.39 6.99 22.49
CA VAL A 299 -10.61 6.76 21.73
C VAL A 299 -10.49 5.67 20.66
N ARG A 300 -9.30 5.06 20.50
CA ARG A 300 -9.11 3.95 19.56
C ARG A 300 -9.81 2.69 19.99
N LEU A 301 -10.06 2.52 21.27
CA LEU A 301 -10.59 1.31 21.84
C LEU A 301 -12.04 1.07 21.43
N VAL A 302 -12.34 -0.13 20.97
CA VAL A 302 -13.70 -0.61 20.71
C VAL A 302 -14.09 -1.64 21.75
N ALA A 303 -15.40 -1.81 21.94
CA ALA A 303 -15.90 -2.77 22.91
C ALA A 303 -15.41 -4.20 22.61
N PRO A 304 -15.05 -5.00 23.64
CA PRO A 304 -14.52 -6.37 23.48
C PRO A 304 -15.38 -7.31 22.64
N ARG A 305 -16.70 -7.08 22.58
CA ARG A 305 -17.63 -7.84 21.72
C ARG A 305 -17.25 -7.84 20.25
N TYR A 306 -16.50 -6.84 19.78
CA TYR A 306 -16.01 -6.77 18.41
C TYR A 306 -14.66 -7.48 18.20
N ALA A 307 -14.01 -7.89 19.31
CA ALA A 307 -12.76 -8.65 19.29
C ALA A 307 -12.99 -10.17 19.26
N ALA A 308 -14.21 -10.62 19.52
CA ALA A 308 -14.56 -12.02 19.72
C ALA A 308 -15.19 -12.69 18.48
N GLY A 309 -15.09 -12.08 17.32
CA GLY A 309 -15.65 -12.63 16.06
C GLY A 309 -14.71 -13.55 15.32
#